data_ab500b0de365ffc2c700cbed30c8de3d
#
_entry.id   ab500b0de365ffc2c700cbed30c8de3d
#
_cell.length_a   1.000
_cell.length_b   1.000
_cell.length_c   1.000
_cell.angle_alpha   90.00
_cell.angle_beta   90.00
_cell.angle_gamma   90.00
#
_symmetry.space_group_name_H-M   'P 1'
#
loop_
_entity.id
_entity.type
_entity.pdbx_description
1 polymer ?
#
loop_
_entity_poly.entity_id
_entity_poly.type
_entity_poly.pdbx_seq_one_letter_code
_entity_poly.pdbx_strand_id
1 'polypeptide(L)'
;MIPWRTIVDPDGGEHECKAHVAEIDFYIWRANGSRFGISARRRLPNGNSEQLTHSGDIEWYDTLEECKGRAERILRDHQVRVH
;
A
#
# COMPACT_ATOMS: atom_id res chain seq x y z
N MET A 1 -2.05 12.64 -3.81
CA MET A 1 -1.30 12.35 -2.57
C MET A 1 -2.06 11.34 -1.73
N ILE A 2 -1.36 10.36 -1.21
CA ILE A 2 -1.98 9.29 -0.43
C ILE A 2 -2.00 9.69 1.04
N PRO A 3 -3.18 9.69 1.69
CA PRO A 3 -3.28 10.10 3.10
C PRO A 3 -2.89 8.95 4.04
N TRP A 4 -1.60 8.74 4.20
CA TRP A 4 -1.09 7.66 5.03
C TRP A 4 -1.42 7.85 6.50
N ARG A 5 -1.88 6.78 7.12
CA ARG A 5 -2.03 6.68 8.57
C ARG A 5 -0.92 5.77 9.07
N THR A 6 -0.06 6.31 9.90
CA THR A 6 1.12 5.58 10.39
C THR A 6 0.85 5.07 11.80
N ILE A 7 1.14 3.80 12.02
CA ILE A 7 1.10 3.18 13.34
C ILE A 7 2.54 3.11 13.83
N VAL A 8 2.80 3.75 14.96
CA VAL A 8 4.15 3.84 15.53
C VAL A 8 4.27 2.84 16.68
N ASP A 9 5.36 2.07 16.67
CA ASP A 9 5.65 1.13 17.76
C ASP A 9 5.90 1.89 19.06
N PRO A 10 5.71 1.24 20.22
CA PRO A 10 6.07 1.84 21.50
C PRO A 10 7.54 2.27 21.56
N ASP A 11 8.39 1.64 20.76
CA ASP A 11 9.80 2.00 20.66
C ASP A 11 10.07 3.20 19.77
N GLY A 12 9.03 3.79 19.18
CA GLY A 12 9.16 4.97 18.36
C GLY A 12 9.41 4.72 16.89
N GLY A 13 9.48 3.48 16.45
CA GLY A 13 9.66 3.15 15.05
C GLY A 13 8.34 3.02 14.32
N GLU A 14 8.29 3.42 13.05
CA GLU A 14 7.12 3.20 12.22
C GLU A 14 7.00 1.71 11.92
N HIS A 15 5.84 1.14 12.23
CA HIS A 15 5.60 -0.28 12.06
C HIS A 15 4.67 -0.59 10.88
N GLU A 16 3.61 0.17 10.75
CA GLU A 16 2.62 -0.02 9.71
C GLU A 16 2.14 1.32 9.17
N CYS A 17 1.79 1.33 7.89
CA CYS A 17 1.13 2.47 7.28
C CYS A 17 -0.08 1.95 6.51
N LYS A 18 -1.20 2.60 6.67
CA LYS A 18 -2.43 2.26 5.96
C LYS A 18 -2.98 3.50 5.29
N ALA A 19 -3.59 3.32 4.13
CA ALA A 19 -4.25 4.41 3.45
C ALA A 19 -5.41 3.87 2.63
N HIS A 20 -6.40 4.72 2.45
CA HIS A 20 -7.59 4.40 1.68
C HIS A 20 -7.85 5.55 0.73
N VAL A 21 -7.84 5.28 -0.57
CA VAL A 21 -8.05 6.30 -1.60
C VAL A 21 -9.04 5.74 -2.60
N ALA A 22 -10.21 6.35 -2.70
CA ALA A 22 -11.30 5.86 -3.55
C ALA A 22 -11.62 4.39 -3.22
N GLU A 23 -11.47 3.48 -4.16
CA GLU A 23 -11.73 2.06 -3.94
C GLU A 23 -10.48 1.28 -3.60
N ILE A 24 -9.35 1.95 -3.44
CA ILE A 24 -8.06 1.28 -3.26
C ILE A 24 -7.63 1.38 -1.81
N ASP A 25 -7.29 0.23 -1.23
CA ASP A 25 -6.75 0.14 0.12
C ASP A 25 -5.28 -0.23 0.01
N PHE A 26 -4.42 0.59 0.64
CA PHE A 26 -2.99 0.36 0.69
C PHE A 26 -2.58 -0.05 2.09
N TYR A 27 -1.66 -0.99 2.18
CA TYR A 27 -1.14 -1.44 3.45
C TYR A 27 0.36 -1.70 3.31
N ILE A 28 1.15 -1.06 4.16
CA ILE A 28 2.58 -1.24 4.23
C ILE A 28 2.92 -1.67 5.65
N TRP A 29 3.75 -2.69 5.78
CA TRP A 29 4.17 -3.15 7.10
C TRP A 29 5.65 -3.48 7.09
N ARG A 30 6.23 -3.49 8.29
CA ARG A 30 7.62 -3.83 8.48
C ARG A 30 7.74 -5.31 8.78
N ALA A 31 8.49 -6.01 7.95
CA ALA A 31 8.75 -7.43 8.15
C ALA A 31 10.05 -7.61 8.92
N ASN A 32 10.30 -8.84 9.35
CA ASN A 32 11.56 -9.16 10.00
C ASN A 32 12.74 -8.86 9.07
N GLY A 33 13.83 -8.36 9.62
CA GLY A 33 15.04 -8.09 8.86
C GLY A 33 15.04 -6.78 8.10
N SER A 34 14.26 -5.81 8.51
CA SER A 34 14.28 -4.45 7.95
C SER A 34 13.71 -4.31 6.55
N ARG A 35 12.92 -5.27 6.11
CA ARG A 35 12.25 -5.15 4.81
C ARG A 35 10.81 -4.68 5.02
N PHE A 36 10.26 -4.03 4.01
CA PHE A 36 8.90 -3.55 4.04
C PHE A 36 8.09 -4.22 2.95
N GLY A 37 6.91 -4.68 3.31
CA GLY A 37 5.97 -5.25 2.36
C GLY A 37 4.87 -4.27 2.03
N ILE A 38 4.41 -4.28 0.79
CA ILE A 38 3.27 -3.47 0.38
C ILE A 38 2.22 -4.34 -0.29
N SER A 39 0.96 -4.09 0.09
CA SER A 39 -0.20 -4.70 -0.52
C SER A 39 -1.15 -3.60 -0.93
N ALA A 40 -1.75 -3.72 -2.12
CA ALA A 40 -2.75 -2.78 -2.60
C ALA A 40 -3.90 -3.57 -3.18
N ARG A 41 -5.11 -3.23 -2.76
CA ARG A 41 -6.32 -3.91 -3.21
C ARG A 41 -7.37 -2.90 -3.62
N ARG A 42 -8.03 -3.18 -4.74
CA ARG A 42 -9.17 -2.39 -5.18
C ARG A 42 -10.44 -3.17 -4.89
N ARG A 43 -11.40 -2.52 -4.23
CA ARG A 43 -12.71 -3.12 -4.00
C ARG A 43 -13.53 -3.04 -5.26
N LEU A 44 -14.18 -4.16 -5.60
CA LEU A 44 -15.01 -4.28 -6.79
C LEU A 44 -16.47 -4.15 -6.41
N PRO A 45 -17.34 -3.75 -7.38
CA PRO A 45 -18.78 -3.58 -7.10
C PRO A 45 -19.47 -4.84 -6.59
N ASN A 46 -18.94 -6.02 -6.94
CA ASN A 46 -19.55 -7.28 -6.53
C ASN A 46 -19.14 -7.73 -5.12
N GLY A 47 -18.39 -6.89 -4.40
CA GLY A 47 -17.93 -7.23 -3.06
C GLY A 47 -16.59 -7.94 -3.01
N ASN A 48 -16.05 -8.34 -4.14
CA ASN A 48 -14.72 -8.93 -4.21
C ASN A 48 -13.65 -7.85 -4.24
N SER A 49 -12.40 -8.25 -4.15
CA SER A 49 -11.28 -7.32 -4.26
C SER A 49 -10.27 -7.84 -5.27
N GLU A 50 -9.53 -6.90 -5.85
CA GLU A 50 -8.51 -7.19 -6.83
C GLU A 50 -7.17 -6.73 -6.30
N GLN A 51 -6.16 -7.62 -6.31
CA GLN A 51 -4.81 -7.27 -5.90
C GLN A 51 -4.15 -6.46 -7.00
N LEU A 52 -3.57 -5.32 -6.66
CA LEU A 52 -2.99 -4.41 -7.64
C LEU A 52 -1.47 -4.46 -7.68
N THR A 53 -0.84 -5.17 -6.75
CA THR A 53 0.61 -5.36 -6.77
C THR A 53 0.98 -6.36 -7.85
N HIS A 54 2.25 -6.35 -8.23
CA HIS A 54 2.74 -7.19 -9.31
C HIS A 54 2.46 -8.68 -9.04
N SER A 55 1.97 -9.37 -10.05
CA SER A 55 1.64 -10.80 -9.98
C SER A 55 0.58 -11.15 -8.93
N GLY A 56 -0.17 -10.16 -8.44
CA GLY A 56 -1.17 -10.40 -7.40
C GLY A 56 -0.59 -10.73 -6.05
N ASP A 57 0.71 -10.45 -5.85
CA ASP A 57 1.43 -10.84 -4.65
C ASP A 57 1.92 -9.62 -3.88
N ILE A 58 2.43 -9.86 -2.68
CA ILE A 58 3.06 -8.82 -1.88
C ILE A 58 4.39 -8.45 -2.50
N GLU A 59 4.65 -7.16 -2.66
CA GLU A 59 5.94 -6.67 -3.11
C GLU A 59 6.77 -6.27 -1.91
N TRP A 60 8.08 -6.53 -1.98
CA TRP A 60 9.02 -6.29 -0.88
C TRP A 60 10.06 -5.26 -1.30
N TYR A 61 10.31 -4.31 -0.42
CA TYR A 61 11.28 -3.24 -0.64
C TYR A 61 12.15 -3.04 0.60
N ASP A 62 13.27 -2.38 0.42
CA ASP A 62 14.22 -2.16 1.52
C ASP A 62 13.84 -0.98 2.40
N THR A 63 13.07 -0.02 1.87
CA THR A 63 12.71 1.18 2.62
C THR A 63 11.21 1.46 2.52
N LEU A 64 10.72 2.15 3.54
CA LEU A 64 9.33 2.61 3.56
C LEU A 64 9.06 3.57 2.41
N GLU A 65 10.03 4.41 2.07
CA GLU A 65 9.89 5.38 0.98
C GLU A 65 9.65 4.69 -0.36
N GLU A 66 10.34 3.58 -0.60
CA GLU A 66 10.14 2.81 -1.83
C GLU A 66 8.72 2.25 -1.90
N CYS A 67 8.20 1.76 -0.77
CA CYS A 67 6.82 1.28 -0.71
C CYS A 67 5.83 2.39 -1.00
N LYS A 68 6.03 3.56 -0.40
CA LYS A 68 5.14 4.71 -0.64
C LYS A 68 5.21 5.16 -2.09
N GLY A 69 6.39 5.14 -2.70
CA GLY A 69 6.55 5.46 -4.12
C GLY A 69 5.83 4.48 -5.02
N ARG A 70 5.88 3.20 -4.67
CA ARG A 70 5.15 2.17 -5.41
C ARG A 70 3.64 2.39 -5.31
N ALA A 71 3.15 2.73 -4.11
CA ALA A 71 1.73 3.03 -3.90
C ALA A 71 1.27 4.20 -4.78
N GLU A 72 2.08 5.25 -4.87
CA GLU A 72 1.76 6.40 -5.72
C GLU A 72 1.64 5.99 -7.19
N ARG A 73 2.52 5.11 -7.66
CA ARG A 73 2.46 4.62 -9.04
C ARG A 73 1.22 3.77 -9.27
N ILE A 74 0.88 2.91 -8.33
CA ILE A 74 -0.34 2.10 -8.42
C ILE A 74 -1.57 3.02 -8.50
N LEU A 75 -1.62 4.01 -7.64
CA LEU A 75 -2.73 4.95 -7.62
C LEU A 75 -2.85 5.68 -8.96
N ARG A 76 -1.72 6.16 -9.49
CA ARG A 76 -1.69 6.86 -10.76
C ARG A 76 -2.20 5.97 -11.90
N ASP A 77 -1.73 4.72 -11.94
CA ASP A 77 -2.07 3.80 -13.01
C ASP A 77 -3.56 3.43 -13.00
N HIS A 78 -4.17 3.36 -11.82
CA HIS A 78 -5.55 2.90 -11.71
C HIS A 78 -6.55 4.03 -11.57
N GLN A 79 -6.14 5.18 -11.05
CA GLN A 79 -7.03 6.31 -10.85
C GLN A 79 -7.21 7.17 -12.08
N VAL A 80 -6.20 7.23 -12.93
CA VAL A 80 -6.23 8.03 -14.16
C VAL A 80 -7.34 7.61 -15.10
N ARG A 81 -7.86 6.41 -14.93
CA ARG A 81 -8.91 5.89 -15.79
C ARG A 81 -10.31 6.31 -15.38
N VAL A 82 -10.41 6.97 -14.25
CA VAL A 82 -11.71 7.38 -13.71
C VAL A 82 -11.98 8.82 -14.13
N HIS A 83 -12.66 8.97 -15.22
CA HIS A 83 -13.03 10.29 -15.72
C HIS A 83 -14.48 10.32 -16.04
#